data_2a099aeed56bddb288ac7491ce0d1688
#
_entry.id   2a099aeed56bddb288ac7491ce0d1688
#
_cell.length_a   1.000
_cell.length_b   1.000
_cell.length_c   1.000
_cell.angle_alpha   90.00
_cell.angle_beta   90.00
_cell.angle_gamma   90.00
#
_symmetry.space_group_name_H-M   'P 1'
#
loop_
_entity.id
_entity.type
_entity.pdbx_description
1 polymer ?
#
loop_
_entity_poly.entity_id
_entity_poly.type
_entity_poly.pdbx_seq_one_letter_code
_entity_poly.pdbx_strand_id
1 'polypeptide(L)'
;TVAIDRTAASLGGAALALVVGVLGFGPLVGVLGAIGVGLSGSVARQVGVRRRREAVASAVPDLVDLFLVAASAGRPVASSLVVVAPRAPPAVAAAIREAAARLRRGQPLDECLHELGRQLGPVGAPLIDALQQAARTGAPLVPLLEGVAGAARDRRRRRSQEVARRLPVTMLLPLVACVLPAAILLAVVPVLLVSVASLTP
;
A
#
# COMPACT_ATOMS: atom_id res chain seq x y z
N THR A 1 -4.54 -13.07 -20.09
CA THR A 1 -5.26 -12.44 -21.24
C THR A 1 -5.95 -11.14 -20.83
N VAL A 2 -6.39 -10.96 -19.56
CA VAL A 2 -7.13 -9.77 -19.11
C VAL A 2 -6.25 -8.52 -18.85
N ALA A 3 -4.93 -8.69 -18.73
CA ALA A 3 -4.01 -7.58 -18.47
C ALA A 3 -3.62 -6.78 -19.73
N ILE A 4 -3.73 -7.39 -20.91
CA ILE A 4 -3.31 -6.79 -22.19
C ILE A 4 -4.39 -5.82 -22.73
N ASP A 5 -5.67 -6.11 -22.48
CA ASP A 5 -6.78 -5.27 -22.96
C ASP A 5 -6.88 -3.91 -22.23
N ARG A 6 -6.44 -3.84 -20.95
CA ARG A 6 -6.47 -2.56 -20.21
C ARG A 6 -5.39 -1.58 -20.63
N THR A 7 -4.26 -2.06 -21.14
CA THR A 7 -3.19 -1.20 -21.67
C THR A 7 -3.51 -0.68 -23.07
N ALA A 8 -4.19 -1.47 -23.88
CA ALA A 8 -4.66 -1.06 -25.20
C ALA A 8 -5.78 -0.01 -25.12
N ALA A 9 -6.72 -0.17 -24.18
CA ALA A 9 -7.77 0.82 -23.93
C ALA A 9 -7.25 2.16 -23.42
N SER A 10 -6.19 2.16 -22.59
CA SER A 10 -5.57 3.40 -22.09
C SER A 10 -4.77 4.12 -23.18
N LEU A 11 -4.13 3.40 -24.07
CA LEU A 11 -3.39 3.97 -25.22
C LEU A 11 -4.35 4.56 -26.27
N GLY A 12 -5.47 3.90 -26.55
CA GLY A 12 -6.49 4.39 -27.46
C GLY A 12 -7.20 5.64 -26.96
N GLY A 13 -7.54 5.71 -25.68
CA GLY A 13 -8.11 6.89 -25.04
C GLY A 13 -7.16 8.09 -25.01
N ALA A 14 -5.86 7.85 -24.79
CA ALA A 14 -4.83 8.88 -24.79
C ALA A 14 -4.60 9.46 -26.19
N ALA A 15 -4.59 8.63 -27.24
CA ALA A 15 -4.43 9.09 -28.61
C ALA A 15 -5.65 9.91 -29.07
N LEU A 16 -6.86 9.50 -28.71
CA LEU A 16 -8.09 10.24 -29.02
C LEU A 16 -8.16 11.60 -28.31
N ALA A 17 -7.78 11.64 -27.02
CA ALA A 17 -7.72 12.89 -26.25
C ALA A 17 -6.67 13.86 -26.80
N LEU A 18 -5.55 13.35 -27.31
CA LEU A 18 -4.47 14.13 -27.91
C LEU A 18 -4.89 14.74 -29.25
N VAL A 19 -5.61 13.98 -30.08
CA VAL A 19 -6.13 14.44 -31.39
C VAL A 19 -7.24 15.49 -31.21
N VAL A 20 -8.15 15.29 -30.26
CA VAL A 20 -9.24 16.24 -29.96
C VAL A 20 -8.71 17.52 -29.30
N GLY A 21 -7.69 17.41 -28.43
CA GLY A 21 -7.07 18.55 -27.76
C GLY A 21 -6.26 19.44 -28.71
N VAL A 22 -5.58 18.87 -29.70
CA VAL A 22 -4.76 19.60 -30.67
C VAL A 22 -5.62 20.35 -31.71
N LEU A 23 -6.81 19.82 -32.06
CA LEU A 23 -7.70 20.39 -33.06
C LEU A 23 -8.61 21.50 -32.51
N GLY A 24 -8.85 21.58 -31.20
CA GLY A 24 -9.86 22.46 -30.62
C GLY A 24 -9.39 23.58 -29.69
N PHE A 25 -8.29 23.43 -28.96
CA PHE A 25 -7.95 24.33 -27.84
C PHE A 25 -6.45 24.71 -27.69
N GLY A 26 -5.65 24.57 -28.72
CA GLY A 26 -4.23 24.99 -28.71
C GLY A 26 -3.24 24.02 -28.04
N PRO A 27 -1.93 24.19 -28.25
CA PRO A 27 -0.87 23.24 -27.86
C PRO A 27 -0.72 23.04 -26.34
N LEU A 28 -1.22 23.97 -25.52
CA LEU A 28 -1.16 23.90 -24.06
C LEU A 28 -2.02 22.76 -23.47
N VAL A 29 -3.18 22.50 -24.04
CA VAL A 29 -4.09 21.42 -23.57
C VAL A 29 -3.56 20.05 -23.96
N GLY A 30 -2.88 19.93 -25.11
CA GLY A 30 -2.21 18.71 -25.52
C GLY A 30 -1.05 18.31 -24.59
N VAL A 31 -0.25 19.29 -24.17
CA VAL A 31 0.87 19.05 -23.24
C VAL A 31 0.38 18.67 -21.85
N LEU A 32 -0.66 19.31 -21.32
CA LEU A 32 -1.28 18.96 -20.04
C LEU A 32 -1.91 17.57 -20.06
N GLY A 33 -2.53 17.16 -21.17
CA GLY A 33 -3.08 15.82 -21.36
C GLY A 33 -2.00 14.74 -21.40
N ALA A 34 -0.88 14.98 -22.07
CA ALA A 34 0.24 14.05 -22.17
C ALA A 34 0.93 13.84 -20.80
N ILE A 35 1.10 14.90 -20.01
CA ILE A 35 1.62 14.82 -18.63
C ILE A 35 0.67 14.02 -17.73
N GLY A 36 -0.64 14.22 -17.85
CA GLY A 36 -1.65 13.48 -17.07
C GLY A 36 -1.63 11.97 -17.33
N VAL A 37 -1.45 11.56 -18.59
CA VAL A 37 -1.39 10.14 -18.97
C VAL A 37 -0.08 9.48 -18.54
N GLY A 38 1.05 10.18 -18.63
CA GLY A 38 2.35 9.68 -18.16
C GLY A 38 2.38 9.45 -16.64
N LEU A 39 1.75 10.34 -15.88
CA LEU A 39 1.63 10.23 -14.42
C LEU A 39 0.68 9.10 -13.98
N SER A 40 -0.39 8.81 -14.75
CA SER A 40 -1.36 7.77 -14.38
C SER A 40 -0.78 6.35 -14.37
N GLY A 41 0.15 6.04 -15.27
CA GLY A 41 0.81 4.72 -15.32
C GLY A 41 1.76 4.46 -14.15
N SER A 42 2.49 5.48 -13.71
CA SER A 42 3.37 5.39 -12.54
C SER A 42 2.60 5.31 -11.24
N VAL A 43 1.51 6.06 -11.12
CA VAL A 43 0.59 6.03 -9.96
C VAL A 43 -0.10 4.66 -9.84
N ALA A 44 -0.57 4.07 -10.94
CA ALA A 44 -1.21 2.76 -10.91
C ALA A 44 -0.27 1.64 -10.42
N ARG A 45 1.01 1.67 -10.83
CA ARG A 45 2.02 0.71 -10.33
C ARG A 45 2.33 0.94 -8.84
N GLN A 46 2.47 2.18 -8.41
CA GLN A 46 2.70 2.51 -7.00
C GLN A 46 1.51 2.11 -6.12
N VAL A 47 0.28 2.30 -6.60
CA VAL A 47 -0.94 1.87 -5.90
C VAL A 47 -0.98 0.34 -5.77
N GLY A 48 -0.62 -0.41 -6.80
CA GLY A 48 -0.54 -1.87 -6.75
C GLY A 48 0.47 -2.39 -5.72
N VAL A 49 1.68 -1.81 -5.70
CA VAL A 49 2.71 -2.15 -4.71
C VAL A 49 2.30 -1.75 -3.29
N ARG A 50 1.68 -0.58 -3.11
CA ARG A 50 1.16 -0.14 -1.81
C ARG A 50 0.07 -1.07 -1.30
N ARG A 51 -0.92 -1.42 -2.13
CA ARG A 51 -1.99 -2.36 -1.76
C ARG A 51 -1.44 -3.72 -1.35
N ARG A 52 -0.44 -4.25 -2.06
CA ARG A 52 0.21 -5.51 -1.69
C ARG A 52 0.93 -5.40 -0.35
N ARG A 53 1.67 -4.32 -0.11
CA ARG A 53 2.34 -4.06 1.18
C ARG A 53 1.34 -3.93 2.32
N GLU A 54 0.24 -3.26 2.10
CA GLU A 54 -0.84 -3.11 3.08
C GLU A 54 -1.52 -4.45 3.37
N ALA A 55 -1.79 -5.27 2.36
CA ALA A 55 -2.33 -6.61 2.52
C ALA A 55 -1.39 -7.52 3.31
N VAL A 56 -0.07 -7.48 3.04
CA VAL A 56 0.93 -8.21 3.84
C VAL A 56 0.95 -7.67 5.27
N ALA A 57 0.96 -6.34 5.45
CA ALA A 57 1.00 -5.72 6.76
C ALA A 57 -0.23 -6.06 7.63
N SER A 58 -1.39 -6.24 7.03
CA SER A 58 -2.60 -6.68 7.74
C SER A 58 -2.58 -8.18 8.06
N ALA A 59 -1.89 -8.99 7.28
CA ALA A 59 -1.83 -10.44 7.44
C ALA A 59 -0.73 -10.91 8.43
N VAL A 60 0.31 -10.10 8.66
CA VAL A 60 1.41 -10.48 9.56
C VAL A 60 0.95 -10.75 10.99
N PRO A 61 0.07 -9.96 11.63
CA PRO A 61 -0.43 -10.29 12.97
C PRO A 61 -1.12 -11.64 13.04
N ASP A 62 -1.98 -11.95 12.07
CA ASP A 62 -2.68 -13.24 12.03
C ASP A 62 -1.69 -14.40 11.83
N LEU A 63 -0.61 -14.17 11.07
CA LEU A 63 0.47 -15.12 10.90
C LEU A 63 1.23 -15.34 12.21
N VAL A 64 1.51 -14.29 12.98
CA VAL A 64 2.16 -14.37 14.29
C VAL A 64 1.30 -15.20 15.25
N ASP A 65 0.00 -14.98 15.28
CA ASP A 65 -0.93 -15.73 16.13
C ASP A 65 -0.94 -17.25 15.75
N LEU A 66 -0.87 -17.58 14.46
CA LEU A 66 -0.75 -18.98 14.02
C LEU A 66 0.57 -19.63 14.46
N PHE A 67 1.70 -18.91 14.39
CA PHE A 67 2.96 -19.38 14.90
C PHE A 67 2.95 -19.52 16.43
N LEU A 68 2.28 -18.62 17.12
CA LEU A 68 2.13 -18.67 18.58
C LEU A 68 1.36 -19.93 19.01
N VAL A 69 0.28 -20.27 18.33
CA VAL A 69 -0.48 -21.50 18.56
C VAL A 69 0.39 -22.74 18.29
N ALA A 70 1.17 -22.75 17.22
CA ALA A 70 2.06 -23.87 16.93
C ALA A 70 3.18 -24.01 17.96
N ALA A 71 3.73 -22.87 18.43
CA ALA A 71 4.78 -22.82 19.44
C ALA A 71 4.27 -23.24 20.84
N SER A 72 3.05 -22.84 21.21
CA SER A 72 2.42 -23.26 22.48
C SER A 72 2.15 -24.77 22.54
N ALA A 73 2.02 -25.43 21.38
CA ALA A 73 1.98 -26.88 21.28
C ALA A 73 3.38 -27.53 21.36
N GLY A 74 4.43 -26.78 21.71
CA GLY A 74 5.81 -27.28 21.85
C GLY A 74 6.52 -27.62 20.54
N ARG A 75 6.02 -27.12 19.40
CA ARG A 75 6.62 -27.44 18.09
C ARG A 75 7.88 -26.61 17.83
N PRO A 76 8.96 -27.23 17.32
CA PRO A 76 10.12 -26.50 16.82
C PRO A 76 9.75 -25.61 15.62
N VAL A 77 10.54 -24.58 15.35
CA VAL A 77 10.30 -23.60 14.27
C VAL A 77 10.06 -24.26 12.92
N ALA A 78 10.89 -25.26 12.57
CA ALA A 78 10.79 -25.99 11.30
C ALA A 78 9.41 -26.67 11.12
N SER A 79 8.94 -27.40 12.13
CA SER A 79 7.65 -28.08 12.08
C SER A 79 6.48 -27.09 12.17
N SER A 80 6.63 -25.99 12.91
CA SER A 80 5.65 -24.91 12.96
C SER A 80 5.41 -24.28 11.59
N LEU A 81 6.48 -24.02 10.81
CA LEU A 81 6.38 -23.49 9.47
C LEU A 81 5.55 -24.40 8.54
N VAL A 82 5.76 -25.72 8.64
CA VAL A 82 5.02 -26.69 7.81
C VAL A 82 3.53 -26.75 8.20
N VAL A 83 3.22 -26.68 9.50
CA VAL A 83 1.84 -26.76 10.01
C VAL A 83 1.04 -25.48 9.75
N VAL A 84 1.71 -24.32 9.81
CA VAL A 84 1.09 -23.03 9.55
C VAL A 84 0.82 -22.81 8.05
N ALA A 85 1.64 -23.40 7.16
CA ALA A 85 1.55 -23.16 5.71
C ALA A 85 0.15 -23.33 5.09
N PRO A 86 -0.66 -24.35 5.41
CA PRO A 86 -2.00 -24.51 4.83
C PRO A 86 -3.03 -23.51 5.39
N ARG A 87 -2.77 -22.89 6.54
CA ARG A 87 -3.67 -21.96 7.24
C ARG A 87 -3.26 -20.50 7.11
N ALA A 88 -2.15 -20.23 6.42
CA ALA A 88 -1.61 -18.89 6.27
C ALA A 88 -2.61 -17.96 5.54
N PRO A 89 -2.72 -16.68 5.97
CA PRO A 89 -3.58 -15.69 5.32
C PRO A 89 -3.27 -15.53 3.83
N PRO A 90 -4.26 -15.27 2.97
CA PRO A 90 -4.10 -15.25 1.51
C PRO A 90 -2.96 -14.36 1.00
N ALA A 91 -2.75 -13.21 1.66
CA ALA A 91 -1.72 -12.25 1.25
C ALA A 91 -0.28 -12.79 1.41
N VAL A 92 -0.05 -13.73 2.32
CA VAL A 92 1.26 -14.33 2.65
C VAL A 92 1.33 -15.83 2.38
N ALA A 93 0.20 -16.45 2.05
CA ALA A 93 0.08 -17.90 1.88
C ALA A 93 1.04 -18.49 0.84
N ALA A 94 1.27 -17.79 -0.27
CA ALA A 94 2.20 -18.24 -1.31
C ALA A 94 3.64 -18.30 -0.77
N ALA A 95 4.08 -17.26 -0.06
CA ALA A 95 5.41 -17.16 0.52
C ALA A 95 5.64 -18.25 1.58
N ILE A 96 4.68 -18.45 2.49
CA ILE A 96 4.77 -19.44 3.55
C ILE A 96 4.77 -20.87 2.99
N ARG A 97 3.91 -21.16 2.01
CA ARG A 97 3.88 -22.49 1.36
C ARG A 97 5.16 -22.78 0.61
N GLU A 98 5.74 -21.78 -0.06
CA GLU A 98 7.02 -21.93 -0.74
C GLU A 98 8.15 -22.22 0.28
N ALA A 99 8.24 -21.46 1.37
CA ALA A 99 9.23 -21.69 2.42
C ALA A 99 9.09 -23.10 3.03
N ALA A 100 7.86 -23.53 3.35
CA ALA A 100 7.58 -24.87 3.84
C ALA A 100 7.92 -25.96 2.81
N ALA A 101 7.71 -25.72 1.52
CA ALA A 101 8.08 -26.66 0.47
C ALA A 101 9.60 -26.76 0.30
N ARG A 102 10.35 -25.66 0.39
CA ARG A 102 11.81 -25.65 0.38
C ARG A 102 12.38 -26.44 1.57
N LEU A 103 11.84 -26.21 2.77
CA LEU A 103 12.22 -26.94 3.96
C LEU A 103 11.99 -28.46 3.82
N ARG A 104 10.84 -28.87 3.26
CA ARG A 104 10.55 -30.29 2.98
C ARG A 104 11.49 -30.92 1.95
N ARG A 105 12.09 -30.11 1.07
CA ARG A 105 13.14 -30.57 0.13
C ARG A 105 14.54 -30.64 0.76
N GLY A 106 14.66 -30.39 2.06
CA GLY A 106 15.92 -30.47 2.79
C GLY A 106 16.76 -29.19 2.75
N GLN A 107 16.20 -28.05 2.29
CA GLN A 107 16.94 -26.78 2.37
C GLN A 107 17.10 -26.32 3.83
N PRO A 108 18.23 -25.67 4.18
CA PRO A 108 18.47 -25.17 5.52
C PRO A 108 17.36 -24.21 5.96
N LEU A 109 16.91 -24.35 7.21
CA LEU A 109 15.84 -23.52 7.77
C LEU A 109 16.18 -22.02 7.69
N ASP A 110 17.43 -21.67 7.94
CA ASP A 110 17.91 -20.28 7.93
C ASP A 110 17.74 -19.63 6.54
N GLU A 111 18.06 -20.34 5.47
CA GLU A 111 17.84 -19.90 4.09
C GLU A 111 16.35 -19.75 3.77
N CYS A 112 15.53 -20.71 4.22
CA CYS A 112 14.09 -20.67 4.03
C CYS A 112 13.47 -19.45 4.73
N LEU A 113 13.90 -19.14 5.96
CA LEU A 113 13.45 -17.99 6.73
C LEU A 113 13.95 -16.67 6.14
N HIS A 114 15.21 -16.64 5.67
CA HIS A 114 15.76 -15.44 5.00
C HIS A 114 14.95 -15.07 3.74
N GLU A 115 14.69 -16.05 2.89
CA GLU A 115 13.89 -15.84 1.67
C GLU A 115 12.46 -15.43 2.00
N LEU A 116 11.85 -16.05 3.00
CA LEU A 116 10.54 -15.66 3.50
C LEU A 116 10.53 -14.20 3.97
N GLY A 117 11.59 -13.77 4.70
CA GLY A 117 11.76 -12.39 5.13
C GLY A 117 11.82 -11.39 3.97
N ARG A 118 12.51 -11.74 2.89
CA ARG A 118 12.54 -10.91 1.67
C ARG A 118 11.15 -10.74 1.06
N GLN A 119 10.34 -11.80 1.05
CA GLN A 119 8.99 -11.77 0.46
C GLN A 119 7.98 -11.03 1.35
N LEU A 120 8.09 -11.13 2.68
CA LEU A 120 7.25 -10.40 3.64
C LEU A 120 7.66 -8.93 3.76
N GLY A 121 8.92 -8.61 3.48
CA GLY A 121 9.49 -7.26 3.58
C GLY A 121 9.60 -6.75 5.02
N PRO A 122 9.78 -5.42 5.21
CA PRO A 122 10.11 -4.86 6.52
C PRO A 122 9.03 -5.08 7.59
N VAL A 123 7.80 -5.32 7.20
CA VAL A 123 6.71 -5.59 8.15
C VAL A 123 6.82 -6.98 8.77
N GLY A 124 7.33 -7.95 8.02
CA GLY A 124 7.56 -9.31 8.48
C GLY A 124 8.88 -9.51 9.24
N ALA A 125 9.81 -8.55 9.15
CA ALA A 125 11.14 -8.69 9.75
C ALA A 125 11.11 -9.09 11.24
N PRO A 126 10.32 -8.47 12.14
CA PRO A 126 10.30 -8.86 13.54
C PRO A 126 9.88 -10.31 13.78
N LEU A 127 8.97 -10.84 12.95
CA LEU A 127 8.58 -12.25 13.02
C LEU A 127 9.74 -13.16 12.57
N ILE A 128 10.39 -12.82 11.46
CA ILE A 128 11.50 -13.62 10.93
C ILE A 128 12.66 -13.62 11.90
N ASP A 129 13.02 -12.47 12.49
CA ASP A 129 14.08 -12.35 13.49
C ASP A 129 13.79 -13.24 14.71
N ALA A 130 12.55 -13.22 15.21
CA ALA A 130 12.14 -14.08 16.33
C ALA A 130 12.25 -15.59 15.99
N LEU A 131 11.82 -15.98 14.78
CA LEU A 131 11.91 -17.37 14.32
C LEU A 131 13.37 -17.81 14.13
N GLN A 132 14.22 -16.96 13.56
CA GLN A 132 15.64 -17.24 13.41
C GLN A 132 16.36 -17.32 14.75
N GLN A 133 16.06 -16.40 15.67
CA GLN A 133 16.62 -16.43 17.02
C GLN A 133 16.24 -17.74 17.73
N ALA A 134 14.96 -18.11 17.73
CA ALA A 134 14.52 -19.37 18.34
C ALA A 134 15.16 -20.60 17.68
N ALA A 135 15.30 -20.60 16.35
CA ALA A 135 15.94 -21.68 15.62
C ALA A 135 17.42 -21.85 15.95
N ARG A 136 18.15 -20.75 16.15
CA ARG A 136 19.61 -20.76 16.44
C ARG A 136 19.92 -21.05 17.91
N THR A 137 19.15 -20.48 18.83
CA THR A 137 19.45 -20.53 20.27
C THR A 137 18.69 -21.64 20.99
N GLY A 138 17.69 -22.26 20.35
CA GLY A 138 16.74 -23.13 21.04
C GLY A 138 15.87 -22.44 22.08
N ALA A 139 15.84 -21.08 22.06
CA ALA A 139 15.04 -20.30 22.99
C ALA A 139 13.55 -20.63 22.87
N PRO A 140 12.77 -20.50 23.95
CA PRO A 140 11.34 -20.71 23.90
C PRO A 140 10.70 -19.68 22.94
N LEU A 141 10.03 -20.19 21.91
CA LEU A 141 9.47 -19.37 20.82
C LEU A 141 8.29 -18.51 21.29
N VAL A 142 7.54 -18.97 22.29
CA VAL A 142 6.34 -18.30 22.80
C VAL A 142 6.62 -16.86 23.26
N PRO A 143 7.54 -16.58 24.21
CA PRO A 143 7.78 -15.21 24.66
C PRO A 143 8.33 -14.29 23.56
N LEU A 144 9.09 -14.82 22.61
CA LEU A 144 9.56 -14.05 21.47
C LEU A 144 8.40 -13.62 20.56
N LEU A 145 7.48 -14.52 20.28
CA LEU A 145 6.30 -14.23 19.46
C LEU A 145 5.27 -13.32 20.17
N GLU A 146 5.11 -13.45 21.48
CA GLU A 146 4.25 -12.55 22.28
C GLU A 146 4.72 -11.11 22.19
N GLY A 147 6.04 -10.87 22.25
CA GLY A 147 6.62 -9.55 22.03
C GLY A 147 6.31 -8.99 20.64
N VAL A 148 6.44 -9.82 19.62
CA VAL A 148 6.10 -9.44 18.22
C VAL A 148 4.60 -9.18 18.06
N ALA A 149 3.75 -10.03 18.64
CA ALA A 149 2.29 -9.86 18.62
C ALA A 149 1.85 -8.57 19.30
N GLY A 150 2.42 -8.24 20.46
CA GLY A 150 2.18 -6.99 21.18
C GLY A 150 2.53 -5.77 20.32
N ALA A 151 3.73 -5.75 19.77
CA ALA A 151 4.19 -4.67 18.89
C ALA A 151 3.32 -4.53 17.62
N ALA A 152 2.86 -5.63 17.06
CA ALA A 152 1.98 -5.62 15.89
C ALA A 152 0.59 -5.04 16.19
N ARG A 153 0.01 -5.40 17.36
CA ARG A 153 -1.27 -4.85 17.85
C ARG A 153 -1.19 -3.35 18.13
N ASP A 154 -0.09 -2.89 18.71
CA ASP A 154 0.15 -1.46 18.98
C ASP A 154 0.30 -0.66 17.69
N ARG A 155 0.99 -1.18 16.68
CA ARG A 155 1.06 -0.55 15.34
C ARG A 155 -0.32 -0.43 14.69
N ARG A 156 -1.18 -1.43 14.81
CA ARG A 156 -2.58 -1.36 14.33
C ARG A 156 -3.36 -0.25 15.03
N ARG A 157 -3.27 -0.17 16.36
CA ARG A 157 -3.92 0.89 17.15
C ARG A 157 -3.45 2.28 16.75
N ARG A 158 -2.15 2.50 16.62
CA ARG A 158 -1.58 3.78 16.20
C ARG A 158 -2.04 4.19 14.81
N ARG A 159 -2.07 3.27 13.84
CA ARG A 159 -2.59 3.54 12.49
C ARG A 159 -4.07 3.98 12.50
N SER A 160 -4.92 3.32 13.26
CA SER A 160 -6.33 3.71 13.39
C SER A 160 -6.47 5.12 13.98
N GLN A 161 -5.64 5.47 14.96
CA GLN A 161 -5.62 6.80 15.58
C GLN A 161 -5.08 7.88 14.61
N GLU A 162 -4.07 7.57 13.80
CA GLU A 162 -3.53 8.49 12.78
C GLU A 162 -4.56 8.81 11.70
N VAL A 163 -5.31 7.82 11.24
CA VAL A 163 -6.39 8.02 10.26
C VAL A 163 -7.49 8.90 10.86
N ALA A 164 -7.89 8.64 12.10
CA ALA A 164 -8.88 9.45 12.80
C ALA A 164 -8.43 10.93 13.00
N ARG A 165 -7.14 11.16 13.22
CA ARG A 165 -6.59 12.52 13.39
C ARG A 165 -6.50 13.32 12.09
N ARG A 166 -6.49 12.68 10.91
CA ARG A 166 -6.40 13.35 9.60
C ARG A 166 -7.76 13.80 9.06
N LEU A 167 -8.87 13.26 9.58
CA LEU A 167 -10.22 13.59 9.11
C LEU A 167 -10.55 15.10 9.15
N PRO A 168 -10.27 15.85 10.24
CA PRO A 168 -10.62 17.27 10.30
C PRO A 168 -9.85 18.13 9.28
N VAL A 169 -8.60 17.80 8.96
CA VAL A 169 -7.78 18.57 8.01
C VAL A 169 -8.22 18.34 6.58
N THR A 170 -8.67 17.13 6.26
CA THR A 170 -9.11 16.80 4.90
C THR A 170 -10.44 17.45 4.54
N MET A 171 -11.28 17.79 5.54
CA MET A 171 -12.56 18.49 5.30
C MET A 171 -12.39 19.99 5.11
N LEU A 172 -11.28 20.59 5.56
CA LEU A 172 -10.99 22.01 5.34
C LEU A 172 -10.53 22.29 3.90
N LEU A 173 -9.90 21.33 3.23
CA LEU A 173 -9.35 21.52 1.88
C LEU A 173 -10.41 21.85 0.82
N PRO A 174 -11.54 21.11 0.69
CA PRO A 174 -12.60 21.46 -0.24
C PRO A 174 -13.29 22.78 0.11
N LEU A 175 -13.42 23.11 1.40
CA LEU A 175 -13.99 24.37 1.82
C LEU A 175 -13.14 25.55 1.34
N VAL A 176 -11.82 25.50 1.57
CA VAL A 176 -10.90 26.55 1.12
C VAL A 176 -10.86 26.64 -0.41
N ALA A 177 -10.85 25.50 -1.11
CA ALA A 177 -10.82 25.47 -2.57
C ALA A 177 -12.08 26.04 -3.23
N CYS A 178 -13.24 26.00 -2.56
CA CYS A 178 -14.47 26.63 -3.05
C CYS A 178 -14.63 28.08 -2.61
N VAL A 179 -14.29 28.40 -1.37
CA VAL A 179 -14.52 29.74 -0.81
C VAL A 179 -13.52 30.76 -1.38
N LEU A 180 -12.24 30.37 -1.57
CA LEU A 180 -11.22 31.27 -2.07
C LEU A 180 -11.53 31.84 -3.46
N PRO A 181 -11.85 31.03 -4.51
CA PRO A 181 -12.19 31.55 -5.82
C PRO A 181 -13.50 32.33 -5.80
N ALA A 182 -14.48 31.92 -5.00
CA ALA A 182 -15.75 32.66 -4.88
C ALA A 182 -15.55 34.07 -4.28
N ALA A 183 -14.72 34.19 -3.24
CA ALA A 183 -14.39 35.46 -2.60
C ALA A 183 -13.63 36.39 -3.56
N ILE A 184 -12.68 35.85 -4.34
CA ILE A 184 -11.95 36.64 -5.37
C ILE A 184 -12.91 37.16 -6.45
N LEU A 185 -13.79 36.32 -6.96
CA LEU A 185 -14.77 36.75 -7.95
C LEU A 185 -15.70 37.85 -7.42
N LEU A 186 -16.17 37.70 -6.17
CA LEU A 186 -17.08 38.65 -5.55
C LEU A 186 -16.42 39.99 -5.24
N ALA A 187 -15.11 40.02 -5.01
CA ALA A 187 -14.35 41.25 -4.79
C ALA A 187 -13.93 41.94 -6.12
N VAL A 188 -13.51 41.15 -7.11
CA VAL A 188 -12.91 41.68 -8.34
C VAL A 188 -13.99 42.12 -9.36
N VAL A 189 -15.09 41.37 -9.48
CA VAL A 189 -16.16 41.66 -10.47
C VAL A 189 -16.78 43.03 -10.29
N PRO A 190 -17.21 43.48 -9.10
CA PRO A 190 -17.81 44.81 -8.96
C PRO A 190 -16.82 45.94 -9.26
N VAL A 191 -15.54 45.76 -8.90
CA VAL A 191 -14.49 46.76 -9.19
C VAL A 191 -14.27 46.91 -10.69
N LEU A 192 -14.24 45.81 -11.43
CA LEU A 192 -14.12 45.83 -12.90
C LEU A 192 -15.36 46.45 -13.55
N LEU A 193 -16.57 46.16 -13.08
CA LEU A 193 -17.80 46.73 -13.62
C LEU A 193 -17.84 48.26 -13.43
N VAL A 194 -17.45 48.75 -12.26
CA VAL A 194 -17.39 50.21 -12.01
C VAL A 194 -16.31 50.87 -12.87
N SER A 195 -15.15 50.24 -13.04
CA SER A 195 -14.07 50.76 -13.87
C SER A 195 -14.44 50.82 -15.35
N VAL A 196 -15.17 49.82 -15.87
CA VAL A 196 -15.66 49.81 -17.27
C VAL A 196 -16.78 50.82 -17.46
N ALA A 197 -17.69 50.97 -16.50
CA ALA A 197 -18.78 51.96 -16.56
C ALA A 197 -18.26 53.42 -16.54
N SER A 198 -17.11 53.67 -15.91
CA SER A 198 -16.48 54.99 -15.89
C SER A 198 -15.72 55.37 -17.17
N LEU A 199 -15.49 54.41 -18.07
CA LEU A 199 -14.80 54.60 -19.37
C LEU A 199 -15.75 54.78 -20.56
N THR A 200 -17.05 54.55 -20.38
CA THR A 200 -18.07 54.81 -21.38
C THR A 200 -18.72 56.17 -21.06
N PRO A 201 -18.44 57.25 -21.86
CA PRO A 201 -19.06 58.55 -21.68
C PRO A 201 -20.54 58.56 -22.08
#